data_4cbd03f0069243f438fea278562fd9cf
#
_entry.id   4cbd03f0069243f438fea278562fd9cf
#
_cell.length_a   1.000
_cell.length_b   1.000
_cell.length_c   1.000
_cell.angle_alpha   90.00
_cell.angle_beta   90.00
_cell.angle_gamma   90.00
#
_symmetry.space_group_name_H-M   'P 1'
#
loop_
_entity.id
_entity.type
_entity.pdbx_description
1 polymer ?
#
loop_
_entity_poly.entity_id
_entity_poly.type
_entity_poly.pdbx_seq_one_letter_code
_entity_poly.pdbx_strand_id
1 'polypeptide(L)'
;MKERMGRILRFNPKRRKPRRGTKVRPARFAKRRTSWRAAWASMRPAILLIVLASMAYVFALPGVMPAPALLSSEPQVIEGRFTRCGPGRGYYCVVDGDTFKLGDTSVRVVGVDTAERDAECPAEAVQAEASTRALQGWLNRGPFRMTARLDEPTDRYGRALRSVVRLRPDGSEDRLEDYMQREGGARGYWGGFRDGWC
;
A
#
# COMPACT_ATOMS: atom_id res chain seq x y z
N MET A 1 -33.24 71.71 -61.40
CA MET A 1 -33.54 70.85 -60.25
C MET A 1 -34.91 70.21 -60.51
N LYS A 2 -34.92 68.88 -60.82
CA LYS A 2 -36.13 68.10 -61.07
C LYS A 2 -36.33 67.16 -59.84
N GLU A 3 -37.37 67.51 -59.06
CA GLU A 3 -37.82 66.63 -57.97
C GLU A 3 -38.45 65.35 -58.53
N ARG A 4 -37.91 64.17 -58.09
CA ARG A 4 -38.56 62.94 -58.39
C ARG A 4 -39.62 62.65 -57.34
N MET A 5 -40.86 62.83 -57.72
CA MET A 5 -42.02 62.46 -56.92
C MET A 5 -42.11 60.93 -56.78
N GLY A 6 -41.98 60.44 -55.54
CA GLY A 6 -42.06 59.02 -55.19
C GLY A 6 -43.46 58.44 -55.46
N ARG A 7 -43.53 57.34 -56.18
CA ARG A 7 -44.76 56.64 -56.53
C ARG A 7 -45.31 55.93 -55.32
N ILE A 8 -46.41 56.37 -54.74
CA ILE A 8 -47.11 55.75 -53.64
C ILE A 8 -47.81 54.48 -54.13
N LEU A 9 -47.33 53.32 -53.74
CA LEU A 9 -47.97 52.02 -54.03
C LEU A 9 -49.14 51.80 -53.07
N ARG A 10 -50.36 51.86 -53.54
CA ARG A 10 -51.57 51.54 -52.77
C ARG A 10 -51.61 50.03 -52.47
N PHE A 11 -51.53 49.68 -51.21
CA PHE A 11 -51.67 48.28 -50.74
C PHE A 11 -53.16 47.88 -50.86
N ASN A 12 -53.43 46.81 -51.64
CA ASN A 12 -54.76 46.24 -51.78
C ASN A 12 -54.95 44.99 -50.94
N PRO A 13 -55.63 45.08 -49.77
CA PRO A 13 -55.70 43.93 -48.80
C PRO A 13 -56.59 42.74 -49.28
N LYS A 14 -57.35 42.88 -50.38
CA LYS A 14 -58.34 41.89 -50.78
C LYS A 14 -57.83 40.75 -51.67
N ARG A 15 -56.54 40.61 -51.92
CA ARG A 15 -55.96 39.58 -52.81
C ARG A 15 -55.10 38.49 -52.12
N ARG A 16 -55.10 38.34 -50.84
CA ARG A 16 -54.46 37.20 -50.21
C ARG A 16 -55.51 36.10 -49.99
N LYS A 17 -55.58 35.14 -50.91
CA LYS A 17 -56.19 33.84 -50.61
C LYS A 17 -55.42 33.23 -49.41
N PRO A 18 -56.11 32.73 -48.37
CA PRO A 18 -55.41 32.06 -47.26
C PRO A 18 -54.65 30.87 -47.85
N ARG A 19 -53.31 30.85 -47.73
CA ARG A 19 -52.51 29.69 -47.97
C ARG A 19 -53.00 28.65 -46.96
N ARG A 20 -53.47 27.51 -47.46
CA ARG A 20 -53.77 26.32 -46.61
C ARG A 20 -52.58 26.09 -45.73
N GLY A 21 -52.75 26.27 -44.42
CA GLY A 21 -51.70 26.08 -43.43
C GLY A 21 -51.22 24.62 -43.52
N THR A 22 -49.98 24.44 -43.97
CA THR A 22 -49.27 23.20 -43.82
C THR A 22 -49.22 22.94 -42.33
N LYS A 23 -49.96 21.96 -41.82
CA LYS A 23 -49.86 21.52 -40.43
C LYS A 23 -48.45 21.05 -40.22
N VAL A 24 -47.61 21.91 -39.63
CA VAL A 24 -46.25 21.52 -39.18
C VAL A 24 -46.47 20.52 -38.09
N ARG A 25 -46.11 19.26 -38.34
CA ARG A 25 -46.11 18.21 -37.31
C ARG A 25 -45.06 18.64 -36.26
N PRO A 26 -45.43 18.71 -34.98
CA PRO A 26 -44.41 18.97 -33.93
C PRO A 26 -43.36 17.89 -33.98
N ALA A 27 -42.08 18.32 -33.97
CA ALA A 27 -40.95 17.37 -33.88
C ALA A 27 -41.10 16.56 -32.57
N ARG A 28 -41.38 15.26 -32.71
CA ARG A 28 -41.40 14.33 -31.58
C ARG A 28 -39.96 13.98 -31.31
N PHE A 29 -39.35 14.65 -30.33
CA PHE A 29 -38.09 14.17 -29.74
C PHE A 29 -38.37 12.87 -29.00
N ALA A 30 -38.00 11.76 -29.62
CA ALA A 30 -38.05 10.46 -28.93
C ALA A 30 -37.04 10.54 -27.76
N LYS A 31 -37.54 10.60 -26.50
CA LYS A 31 -36.70 10.43 -25.33
C LYS A 31 -36.04 9.05 -25.47
N ARG A 32 -34.72 9.03 -25.75
CA ARG A 32 -33.93 7.79 -25.71
C ARG A 32 -34.04 7.24 -24.28
N ARG A 33 -34.88 6.25 -24.08
CA ARG A 33 -34.86 5.44 -22.86
C ARG A 33 -33.57 4.65 -22.91
N THR A 34 -32.50 5.18 -22.33
CA THR A 34 -31.33 4.40 -22.02
C THR A 34 -31.77 3.26 -21.11
N SER A 35 -31.78 2.06 -21.61
CA SER A 35 -32.14 0.90 -20.78
C SER A 35 -31.07 0.81 -19.69
N TRP A 36 -31.49 0.57 -18.45
CA TRP A 36 -30.57 0.33 -17.32
C TRP A 36 -29.47 -0.67 -17.68
N ARG A 37 -29.80 -1.68 -18.49
CA ARG A 37 -28.83 -2.67 -19.02
C ARG A 37 -27.74 -2.05 -19.90
N ALA A 38 -28.07 -1.06 -20.74
CA ALA A 38 -27.10 -0.39 -21.58
C ALA A 38 -26.17 0.52 -20.76
N ALA A 39 -26.72 1.20 -19.74
CA ALA A 39 -25.92 1.99 -18.78
C ALA A 39 -24.95 1.07 -17.98
N TRP A 40 -25.43 -0.07 -17.53
CA TRP A 40 -24.58 -1.08 -16.86
C TRP A 40 -23.49 -1.64 -17.78
N ALA A 41 -23.82 -1.92 -19.03
CA ALA A 41 -22.84 -2.43 -19.99
C ALA A 41 -21.73 -1.43 -20.28
N SER A 42 -22.03 -0.13 -20.33
CA SER A 42 -21.02 0.92 -20.54
C SER A 42 -20.15 1.16 -19.31
N MET A 43 -20.64 0.85 -18.09
CA MET A 43 -19.87 1.00 -16.84
C MET A 43 -18.97 -0.19 -16.52
N ARG A 44 -19.25 -1.38 -17.07
CA ARG A 44 -18.47 -2.61 -16.80
C ARG A 44 -16.96 -2.44 -16.97
N PRO A 45 -16.44 -1.88 -18.09
CA PRO A 45 -14.99 -1.74 -18.24
C PRO A 45 -14.38 -0.79 -17.22
N ALA A 46 -15.07 0.29 -16.86
CA ALA A 46 -14.60 1.22 -15.83
C ALA A 46 -14.57 0.57 -14.45
N ILE A 47 -15.60 -0.18 -14.08
CA ILE A 47 -15.64 -0.93 -12.81
C ILE A 47 -14.53 -1.97 -12.77
N LEU A 48 -14.29 -2.71 -13.86
CA LEU A 48 -13.20 -3.69 -13.95
C LEU A 48 -11.84 -3.04 -13.79
N LEU A 49 -11.60 -1.89 -14.41
CA LEU A 49 -10.36 -1.13 -14.25
C LEU A 49 -10.17 -0.63 -12.81
N ILE A 50 -11.24 -0.15 -12.16
CA ILE A 50 -11.18 0.29 -10.76
C ILE A 50 -10.86 -0.90 -9.84
N VAL A 51 -11.49 -2.06 -10.05
CA VAL A 51 -11.22 -3.27 -9.27
C VAL A 51 -9.79 -3.76 -9.48
N LEU A 52 -9.30 -3.78 -10.71
CA LEU A 52 -7.92 -4.16 -11.00
C LEU A 52 -6.91 -3.16 -10.42
N ALA A 53 -7.18 -1.86 -10.51
CA ALA A 53 -6.34 -0.83 -9.93
C ALA A 53 -6.33 -0.88 -8.41
N SER A 54 -7.49 -1.12 -7.76
CA SER A 54 -7.57 -1.26 -6.31
C SER A 54 -6.85 -2.53 -5.83
N MET A 55 -6.98 -3.63 -6.58
CA MET A 55 -6.26 -4.86 -6.28
C MET A 55 -4.75 -4.67 -6.43
N ALA A 56 -4.29 -4.06 -7.53
CA ALA A 56 -2.89 -3.71 -7.73
C ALA A 56 -2.37 -2.77 -6.64
N TYR A 57 -3.17 -1.80 -6.21
CA TYR A 57 -2.83 -0.89 -5.12
C TYR A 57 -2.67 -1.64 -3.78
N VAL A 58 -3.60 -2.54 -3.43
CA VAL A 58 -3.49 -3.37 -2.21
C VAL A 58 -2.25 -4.25 -2.25
N PHE A 59 -1.91 -4.84 -3.40
CA PHE A 59 -0.68 -5.63 -3.59
C PHE A 59 0.60 -4.78 -3.54
N ALA A 60 0.52 -3.49 -3.88
CA ALA A 60 1.65 -2.56 -3.82
C ALA A 60 1.86 -1.94 -2.44
N LEU A 61 0.87 -2.06 -1.51
CA LEU A 61 1.04 -1.56 -0.14
C LEU A 61 2.09 -2.39 0.59
N PRO A 62 3.19 -1.77 1.06
CA PRO A 62 4.18 -2.49 1.84
C PRO A 62 3.52 -3.07 3.10
N GLY A 63 3.66 -4.38 3.29
CA GLY A 63 3.25 -5.07 4.49
C GLY A 63 1.86 -5.69 4.52
N VAL A 64 1.02 -5.50 3.52
CA VAL A 64 -0.29 -6.17 3.46
C VAL A 64 -0.16 -7.63 3.01
N MET A 65 0.87 -7.94 2.21
CA MET A 65 1.19 -9.33 1.82
C MET A 65 2.70 -9.54 1.85
N PRO A 66 3.16 -10.76 2.18
CA PRO A 66 4.56 -11.11 1.99
C PRO A 66 4.93 -10.88 0.52
N ALA A 67 6.11 -10.31 0.28
CA ALA A 67 6.58 -10.08 -1.08
C ALA A 67 6.48 -11.38 -1.89
N PRO A 68 5.92 -11.35 -3.11
CA PRO A 68 5.92 -12.54 -3.97
C PRO A 68 7.34 -13.10 -4.08
N ALA A 69 7.49 -14.42 -4.14
CA ALA A 69 8.79 -15.07 -4.21
C ALA A 69 9.68 -14.51 -5.34
N LEU A 70 9.07 -14.03 -6.42
CA LEU A 70 9.75 -13.35 -7.54
C LEU A 70 10.41 -12.01 -7.17
N LEU A 71 9.96 -11.36 -6.10
CA LEU A 71 10.47 -10.08 -5.59
C LEU A 71 11.30 -10.23 -4.30
N SER A 72 11.63 -11.46 -3.93
CA SER A 72 12.45 -11.77 -2.78
C SER A 72 13.82 -12.28 -3.22
N SER A 73 14.87 -11.93 -2.46
CA SER A 73 16.20 -12.52 -2.66
C SER A 73 16.19 -14.01 -2.37
N GLU A 74 17.22 -14.72 -2.82
CA GLU A 74 17.45 -16.10 -2.37
C GLU A 74 17.56 -16.13 -0.84
N PRO A 75 16.99 -17.18 -0.19
CA PRO A 75 17.06 -17.33 1.26
C PRO A 75 18.50 -17.56 1.72
N GLN A 76 18.98 -16.70 2.61
CA GLN A 76 20.27 -16.88 3.28
C GLN A 76 20.05 -17.61 4.59
N VAL A 77 20.69 -18.77 4.77
CA VAL A 77 20.64 -19.53 6.02
C VAL A 77 21.68 -18.97 7.00
N ILE A 78 21.23 -18.67 8.21
CA ILE A 78 22.07 -18.17 9.30
C ILE A 78 22.04 -19.21 10.42
N GLU A 79 23.24 -19.57 10.87
CA GLU A 79 23.46 -20.41 12.02
C GLU A 79 24.53 -19.78 12.90
N GLY A 80 24.25 -19.64 14.19
CA GLY A 80 25.19 -19.03 15.13
C GLY A 80 24.56 -18.65 16.45
N ARG A 81 25.41 -18.30 17.41
CA ARG A 81 24.97 -17.86 18.72
C ARG A 81 24.96 -16.33 18.81
N PHE A 82 23.82 -15.77 19.12
CA PHE A 82 23.62 -14.33 19.29
C PHE A 82 23.80 -13.92 20.75
N THR A 83 24.64 -12.91 20.96
CA THR A 83 24.84 -12.26 22.26
C THR A 83 24.23 -10.86 22.25
N ARG A 84 24.31 -10.10 23.33
CA ARG A 84 24.02 -8.67 23.31
C ARG A 84 25.18 -7.92 22.68
N CYS A 85 24.89 -6.94 21.78
CA CYS A 85 25.92 -6.06 21.24
C CYS A 85 26.57 -5.21 22.34
N GLY A 86 27.87 -5.00 22.25
CA GLY A 86 28.68 -4.21 23.17
C GLY A 86 30.18 -4.42 22.93
N PRO A 87 31.06 -3.75 23.64
CA PRO A 87 32.50 -3.90 23.49
C PRO A 87 32.95 -5.36 23.64
N GLY A 88 33.77 -5.84 22.72
CA GLY A 88 34.30 -7.22 22.75
C GLY A 88 33.28 -8.34 22.50
N ARG A 89 32.10 -8.02 22.02
CA ARG A 89 31.03 -8.99 21.72
C ARG A 89 31.19 -9.60 20.33
N GLY A 90 30.67 -10.84 20.22
CA GLY A 90 30.88 -11.69 19.06
C GLY A 90 30.33 -11.17 17.72
N TYR A 91 30.62 -11.91 16.66
CA TYR A 91 30.20 -11.60 15.28
C TYR A 91 28.68 -11.46 15.12
N TYR A 92 27.91 -12.27 15.87
CA TYR A 92 26.44 -12.19 15.92
C TYR A 92 26.00 -11.53 17.23
N CYS A 93 25.27 -10.42 17.13
CA CYS A 93 24.74 -9.78 18.33
C CYS A 93 23.41 -9.06 18.09
N VAL A 94 22.60 -8.91 19.14
CA VAL A 94 21.31 -8.22 19.16
C VAL A 94 21.52 -6.81 19.68
N VAL A 95 21.05 -5.83 18.89
CA VAL A 95 21.12 -4.40 19.22
C VAL A 95 19.93 -4.02 20.12
N ASP A 96 18.72 -4.28 19.62
CA ASP A 96 17.43 -3.98 20.28
C ASP A 96 16.37 -5.00 19.85
N GLY A 97 15.09 -4.73 20.11
CA GLY A 97 14.01 -5.69 19.87
C GLY A 97 13.70 -5.99 18.41
N ASP A 98 14.17 -5.18 17.46
CA ASP A 98 13.92 -5.34 16.03
C ASP A 98 15.19 -5.33 15.17
N THR A 99 16.35 -5.20 15.80
CA THR A 99 17.63 -5.05 15.11
C THR A 99 18.70 -5.98 15.68
N PHE A 100 19.39 -6.71 14.82
CA PHE A 100 20.55 -7.51 15.15
C PHE A 100 21.69 -7.30 14.15
N LYS A 101 22.89 -7.76 14.49
CA LYS A 101 24.07 -7.65 13.62
C LYS A 101 24.62 -9.02 13.24
N LEU A 102 25.10 -9.08 11.99
CA LEU A 102 25.91 -10.16 11.42
C LEU A 102 27.24 -9.52 11.00
N GLY A 103 28.22 -9.55 11.87
CA GLY A 103 29.45 -8.77 11.68
C GLY A 103 29.15 -7.26 11.62
N ASP A 104 29.57 -6.65 10.50
CA ASP A 104 29.35 -5.22 10.28
C ASP A 104 27.96 -4.88 9.75
N THR A 105 27.20 -5.88 9.30
CA THR A 105 25.87 -5.68 8.74
C THR A 105 24.82 -5.59 9.83
N SER A 106 24.16 -4.42 9.94
CA SER A 106 22.94 -4.27 10.76
C SER A 106 21.74 -4.78 9.98
N VAL A 107 20.97 -5.67 10.58
CA VAL A 107 19.74 -6.25 10.04
C VAL A 107 18.56 -5.78 10.85
N ARG A 108 17.60 -5.14 10.19
CA ARG A 108 16.30 -4.77 10.76
C ARG A 108 15.22 -5.75 10.29
N VAL A 109 14.46 -6.28 11.24
CA VAL A 109 13.35 -7.18 10.98
C VAL A 109 12.18 -6.40 10.39
N VAL A 110 11.67 -6.85 9.24
CA VAL A 110 10.52 -6.25 8.57
C VAL A 110 9.24 -6.55 9.34
N GLY A 111 8.29 -5.62 9.34
CA GLY A 111 6.95 -5.86 9.92
C GLY A 111 6.88 -5.67 11.44
N VAL A 112 7.97 -5.26 12.09
CA VAL A 112 8.04 -5.10 13.56
C VAL A 112 8.45 -3.69 13.94
N ASP A 113 7.83 -3.18 15.00
CA ASP A 113 8.24 -1.99 15.73
C ASP A 113 8.33 -2.34 17.22
N THR A 114 9.45 -2.01 17.84
CA THR A 114 9.70 -2.27 19.27
C THR A 114 10.09 -1.00 19.98
N ALA A 115 9.92 -0.98 21.30
CA ALA A 115 10.41 0.08 22.15
C ALA A 115 11.92 0.27 21.97
N GLU A 116 12.35 1.52 21.93
CA GLU A 116 13.74 1.91 21.68
C GLU A 116 14.59 1.80 22.95
N ARG A 117 15.88 1.51 22.79
CA ARG A 117 16.81 1.43 23.94
C ARG A 117 17.03 2.77 24.62
N ASP A 118 17.04 3.85 23.84
CA ASP A 118 17.12 5.22 24.33
C ASP A 118 15.71 5.70 24.72
N ALA A 119 15.15 5.02 25.73
CA ALA A 119 13.76 5.14 26.15
C ALA A 119 13.43 6.52 26.71
N GLU A 120 12.28 7.06 26.36
CA GLU A 120 11.76 8.34 26.86
C GLU A 120 11.15 8.20 28.27
N CYS A 121 10.76 6.97 28.67
CA CYS A 121 10.19 6.70 30.01
C CYS A 121 10.57 5.31 30.53
N PRO A 122 10.43 5.06 31.85
CA PRO A 122 10.75 3.76 32.45
C PRO A 122 9.97 2.58 31.86
N ALA A 123 8.72 2.79 31.48
CA ALA A 123 7.88 1.75 30.86
C ALA A 123 8.46 1.30 29.52
N GLU A 124 8.88 2.24 28.68
CA GLU A 124 9.55 1.97 27.42
C GLU A 124 10.87 1.22 27.61
N ALA A 125 11.70 1.63 28.59
CA ALA A 125 12.95 0.94 28.89
C ALA A 125 12.74 -0.54 29.27
N VAL A 126 11.74 -0.83 30.09
CA VAL A 126 11.37 -2.20 30.46
C VAL A 126 10.91 -3.00 29.22
N GLN A 127 10.09 -2.39 28.37
CA GLN A 127 9.60 -3.04 27.17
C GLN A 127 10.73 -3.27 26.15
N ALA A 128 11.63 -2.31 25.97
CA ALA A 128 12.79 -2.45 25.08
C ALA A 128 13.69 -3.62 25.50
N GLU A 129 13.94 -3.78 26.79
CA GLU A 129 14.73 -4.87 27.33
C GLU A 129 13.99 -6.22 27.17
N ALA A 130 12.68 -6.25 27.35
CA ALA A 130 11.87 -7.45 27.14
C ALA A 130 11.90 -7.89 25.68
N SER A 131 11.66 -6.95 24.74
CA SER A 131 11.68 -7.21 23.29
C SER A 131 13.06 -7.68 22.83
N THR A 132 14.13 -7.07 23.33
CA THR A 132 15.52 -7.44 22.98
C THR A 132 15.84 -8.87 23.48
N ARG A 133 15.36 -9.24 24.67
CA ARG A 133 15.51 -10.62 25.18
C ARG A 133 14.72 -11.63 24.34
N ALA A 134 13.50 -11.26 23.96
CA ALA A 134 12.66 -12.10 23.11
C ALA A 134 13.32 -12.37 21.76
N LEU A 135 13.82 -11.33 21.09
CA LEU A 135 14.56 -11.47 19.83
C LEU A 135 15.79 -12.37 20.00
N GLN A 136 16.63 -12.11 20.99
CA GLN A 136 17.81 -12.93 21.26
C GLN A 136 17.43 -14.39 21.52
N GLY A 137 16.39 -14.62 22.29
CA GLY A 137 15.89 -15.97 22.59
C GLY A 137 15.44 -16.70 21.33
N TRP A 138 14.69 -16.00 20.44
CA TRP A 138 14.24 -16.60 19.19
C TRP A 138 15.43 -16.92 18.27
N LEU A 139 16.37 -16.00 18.06
CA LEU A 139 17.53 -16.20 17.17
C LEU A 139 18.40 -17.41 17.65
N ASN A 140 18.46 -17.66 18.94
CA ASN A 140 19.25 -18.74 19.53
C ASN A 140 18.55 -20.10 19.56
N ARG A 141 17.32 -20.23 19.07
CA ARG A 141 16.62 -21.54 19.02
C ARG A 141 17.15 -22.49 17.95
N GLY A 142 17.98 -22.01 17.00
CA GLY A 142 18.55 -22.80 15.91
C GLY A 142 18.61 -22.03 14.58
N PRO A 143 19.01 -22.69 13.52
CA PRO A 143 19.15 -22.07 12.21
C PRO A 143 17.86 -21.42 11.72
N PHE A 144 17.99 -20.33 10.99
CA PHE A 144 16.88 -19.61 10.38
C PHE A 144 17.25 -19.07 9.00
N ARG A 145 16.27 -18.70 8.22
CA ARG A 145 16.42 -18.12 6.88
C ARG A 145 16.06 -16.66 6.89
N MET A 146 16.84 -15.87 6.13
CA MET A 146 16.54 -14.46 5.88
C MET A 146 16.36 -14.25 4.39
N THR A 147 15.37 -13.43 4.04
CA THR A 147 15.13 -12.93 2.68
C THR A 147 14.99 -11.43 2.69
N ALA A 148 15.48 -10.78 1.62
CA ALA A 148 15.25 -9.35 1.37
C ALA A 148 14.17 -9.15 0.31
N ARG A 149 13.45 -8.05 0.38
CA ARG A 149 12.72 -7.55 -0.78
C ARG A 149 13.71 -6.94 -1.76
N LEU A 150 13.56 -7.21 -3.04
CA LEU A 150 14.46 -6.68 -4.07
C LEU A 150 14.23 -5.20 -4.36
N ASP A 151 13.00 -4.72 -4.12
CA ASP A 151 12.59 -3.33 -4.30
C ASP A 151 13.03 -2.41 -3.14
N GLU A 152 13.20 -2.96 -1.93
CA GLU A 152 13.62 -2.21 -0.75
C GLU A 152 14.54 -3.06 0.14
N PRO A 153 15.79 -3.29 -0.27
CA PRO A 153 16.71 -4.18 0.46
C PRO A 153 17.31 -3.57 1.73
N THR A 154 17.27 -2.22 1.86
CA THR A 154 17.82 -1.47 2.99
C THR A 154 16.92 -0.30 3.37
N ASP A 155 16.97 0.11 4.64
CA ASP A 155 16.29 1.32 5.10
C ASP A 155 17.15 2.59 4.88
N ARG A 156 16.57 3.75 5.22
CA ARG A 156 17.23 5.07 5.10
C ARG A 156 18.49 5.22 5.96
N TYR A 157 18.71 4.34 6.93
CA TYR A 157 19.89 4.32 7.80
C TYR A 157 20.94 3.30 7.34
N GLY A 158 20.71 2.64 6.20
CA GLY A 158 21.60 1.61 5.66
C GLY A 158 21.48 0.25 6.33
N ARG A 159 20.47 0.03 7.20
CA ARG A 159 20.23 -1.28 7.79
C ARG A 159 19.57 -2.19 6.76
N ALA A 160 20.01 -3.44 6.68
CA ALA A 160 19.43 -4.44 5.78
C ALA A 160 18.02 -4.85 6.26
N LEU A 161 16.99 -4.63 5.45
CA LEU A 161 15.63 -5.04 5.73
C LEU A 161 15.45 -6.52 5.40
N ARG A 162 15.09 -7.35 6.39
CA ARG A 162 14.95 -8.81 6.20
C ARG A 162 13.68 -9.34 6.82
N SER A 163 13.01 -10.22 6.08
CA SER A 163 12.06 -11.18 6.65
C SER A 163 12.84 -12.37 7.18
N VAL A 164 12.51 -12.82 8.38
CA VAL A 164 13.26 -13.85 9.10
C VAL A 164 12.31 -15.00 9.48
N VAL A 165 12.64 -16.21 9.02
CA VAL A 165 11.76 -17.38 9.15
C VAL A 165 12.57 -18.60 9.55
N ARG A 166 12.06 -19.40 10.49
CA ARG A 166 12.56 -20.73 10.79
C ARG A 166 11.55 -21.77 10.29
N LEU A 167 12.05 -22.79 9.60
CA LEU A 167 11.22 -23.94 9.26
C LEU A 167 11.20 -24.92 10.44
N ARG A 168 10.00 -25.32 10.85
CA ARG A 168 9.82 -26.38 11.85
C ARG A 168 9.92 -27.77 11.19
N PRO A 169 10.13 -28.83 11.99
CA PRO A 169 10.19 -30.19 11.45
C PRO A 169 8.93 -30.64 10.71
N ASP A 170 7.78 -30.10 11.05
CA ASP A 170 6.49 -30.33 10.39
C ASP A 170 6.29 -29.57 9.08
N GLY A 171 7.30 -28.79 8.65
CA GLY A 171 7.25 -27.93 7.46
C GLY A 171 6.56 -26.59 7.66
N SER A 172 6.01 -26.32 8.85
CA SER A 172 5.42 -25.01 9.15
C SER A 172 6.49 -23.92 9.35
N GLU A 173 6.12 -22.69 9.09
CA GLU A 173 6.97 -21.52 9.28
C GLU A 173 6.80 -20.95 10.69
N ASP A 174 7.91 -20.72 11.38
CA ASP A 174 8.01 -19.92 12.59
C ASP A 174 8.60 -18.54 12.19
N ARG A 175 7.71 -17.58 11.92
CA ARG A 175 8.08 -16.24 11.47
C ARG A 175 8.46 -15.39 12.67
N LEU A 176 9.60 -14.72 12.58
CA LEU A 176 10.10 -13.88 13.67
C LEU A 176 9.16 -12.70 13.96
N GLU A 177 8.59 -12.09 12.93
CA GLU A 177 7.63 -10.99 13.07
C GLU A 177 6.40 -11.39 13.90
N ASP A 178 5.82 -12.57 13.61
CA ASP A 178 4.66 -13.09 14.34
C ASP A 178 5.01 -13.40 15.80
N TYR A 179 6.19 -13.96 16.02
CA TYR A 179 6.69 -14.25 17.37
C TYR A 179 6.90 -12.97 18.17
N MET A 180 7.54 -11.95 17.57
CA MET A 180 7.78 -10.68 18.25
C MET A 180 6.50 -9.93 18.61
N GLN A 181 5.48 -10.01 17.76
CA GLN A 181 4.17 -9.42 18.06
C GLN A 181 3.41 -10.14 19.16
N ARG A 182 3.53 -11.48 19.26
CA ARG A 182 2.84 -12.27 20.29
C ARG A 182 3.57 -12.30 21.63
N GLU A 183 4.90 -12.46 21.59
CA GLU A 183 5.72 -12.78 22.77
C GLU A 183 6.74 -11.68 23.10
N GLY A 184 7.17 -10.92 22.09
CA GLY A 184 8.19 -9.87 22.24
C GLY A 184 7.61 -8.51 22.58
N GLY A 185 6.28 -8.34 22.64
CA GLY A 185 5.62 -7.07 22.88
C GLY A 185 5.85 -6.04 21.77
N ALA A 186 6.17 -6.51 20.56
CA ALA A 186 6.30 -5.66 19.39
C ALA A 186 4.94 -5.29 18.81
N ARG A 187 4.88 -4.14 18.12
CA ARG A 187 3.73 -3.74 17.31
C ARG A 187 3.98 -4.10 15.84
N GLY A 188 2.91 -4.34 15.08
CA GLY A 188 3.01 -4.46 13.63
C GLY A 188 3.40 -3.12 13.01
N TYR A 189 4.38 -3.11 12.09
CA TYR A 189 4.84 -1.90 11.42
C TYR A 189 4.93 -2.08 9.92
N TRP A 190 4.14 -1.27 9.21
CA TRP A 190 4.03 -1.31 7.75
C TRP A 190 4.55 -0.02 7.08
N GLY A 191 5.32 0.78 7.83
CA GLY A 191 5.72 2.13 7.41
C GLY A 191 4.78 3.22 7.93
N GLY A 192 5.25 4.48 7.95
CA GLY A 192 4.47 5.64 8.37
C GLY A 192 4.72 6.08 9.80
N PHE A 193 3.67 6.56 10.46
CA PHE A 193 3.72 7.09 11.82
C PHE A 193 3.89 5.95 12.84
N ARG A 194 4.66 6.22 13.89
CA ARG A 194 4.84 5.34 15.05
C ARG A 194 4.17 5.95 16.27
N ASP A 195 3.36 5.17 16.93
CA ASP A 195 2.83 5.57 18.24
C ASP A 195 3.92 5.49 19.29
N GLY A 196 3.95 6.46 20.22
CA GLY A 196 4.87 6.45 21.36
C GLY A 196 4.70 5.22 22.24
N TRP A 197 5.73 4.88 23.00
CA TRP A 197 5.74 3.77 23.98
C TRP A 197 5.45 4.26 25.40
N CYS A 198 5.44 5.55 25.55
CA CYS A 198 5.10 6.25 26.79
C CYS A 198 3.67 6.76 26.71
#